data_3d5381cdd0f7b02e34c353b4c3f48f0d
#
_entry.id   3d5381cdd0f7b02e34c353b4c3f48f0d
#
_cell.length_a   1.000
_cell.length_b   1.000
_cell.length_c   1.000
_cell.angle_alpha   90.00
_cell.angle_beta   90.00
_cell.angle_gamma   90.00
#
_symmetry.space_group_name_H-M   'P 1'
#
loop_
_entity.id
_entity.type
_entity.pdbx_description
1 polymer ?
#
loop_
_entity_poly.entity_id
_entity_poly.type
_entity_poly.pdbx_seq_one_letter_code
_entity_poly.pdbx_strand_id
1 'polypeptide(L)'
;MGITPTCWVSVSLPAFAGNIAHATSTLAGDARLMVAVKSDAYGHGEKEIAETALRAGADSLAVLDIDSGARLRPHAGDAMLLAWLLSPADDFSVAALAKVDLGISGLWQLEKLAREVPQGGVSVHLKIDTGLHRNGALPEDWEELCREALRLERAGVLRVKALWSHLSDTSLQENELSLARFHSAVDQARAIGLTPELLHIAASAAATDLPESRLDLVRVGISAYGVSPFDDRSAHDMGFAPVMSAHALVTSVDDERSEARIGIGYADGLLPLPADTGWVLHDTQRLELRSVEADHCVVGLPSNHAVTLGDHVTLWGQPDTGSPSAEDWASWSGTIGDEVVSAMAHSIEHRFIRQ
;
A
#
# COMPACT_ATOMS: atom_id res chain seq x y z
N MET A 1 21.63 8.90 27.75
CA MET A 1 22.30 8.21 26.64
C MET A 1 21.19 7.48 25.89
N GLY A 2 20.93 7.84 24.65
CA GLY A 2 19.98 7.09 23.81
C GLY A 2 20.54 5.70 23.55
N ILE A 3 19.69 4.67 23.63
CA ILE A 3 20.05 3.31 23.24
C ILE A 3 20.26 3.37 21.73
N THR A 4 21.41 2.94 21.23
CA THR A 4 21.64 2.82 19.79
C THR A 4 20.73 1.70 19.27
N PRO A 5 19.88 1.96 18.28
CA PRO A 5 19.02 0.91 17.73
C PRO A 5 19.87 -0.24 17.18
N THR A 6 19.46 -1.47 17.47
CA THR A 6 20.12 -2.67 16.96
C THR A 6 19.57 -3.10 15.61
N CYS A 7 18.44 -2.52 15.19
CA CYS A 7 17.80 -2.79 13.89
C CYS A 7 17.17 -1.51 13.30
N TRP A 8 17.01 -1.48 12.00
CA TRP A 8 16.38 -0.38 11.26
C TRP A 8 15.91 -0.84 9.89
N VAL A 9 15.03 -0.05 9.28
CA VAL A 9 14.74 -0.14 7.84
C VAL A 9 15.35 1.05 7.10
N SER A 10 15.90 0.78 5.92
CA SER A 10 16.32 1.81 4.98
C SER A 10 15.26 1.93 3.89
N VAL A 11 14.79 3.16 3.64
CA VAL A 11 13.76 3.45 2.63
C VAL A 11 14.38 4.29 1.53
N SER A 12 14.47 3.74 0.32
CA SER A 12 15.04 4.41 -0.85
C SER A 12 14.00 5.27 -1.57
N LEU A 13 14.01 6.57 -1.31
CA LEU A 13 13.14 7.50 -2.02
C LEU A 13 13.45 7.60 -3.54
N PRO A 14 14.72 7.48 -4.01
CA PRO A 14 15.00 7.38 -5.44
C PRO A 14 14.41 6.13 -6.10
N ALA A 15 14.50 4.95 -5.45
CA ALA A 15 13.87 3.73 -5.97
C ALA A 15 12.35 3.89 -6.07
N PHE A 16 11.72 4.45 -5.03
CA PHE A 16 10.30 4.74 -5.04
C PHE A 16 9.91 5.73 -6.17
N ALA A 17 10.65 6.81 -6.34
CA ALA A 17 10.41 7.77 -7.43
C ALA A 17 10.55 7.11 -8.82
N GLY A 18 11.55 6.24 -9.00
CA GLY A 18 11.72 5.43 -10.21
C GLY A 18 10.52 4.51 -10.46
N ASN A 19 10.03 3.85 -9.41
CA ASN A 19 8.84 3.00 -9.49
C ASN A 19 7.58 3.80 -9.87
N ILE A 20 7.41 5.02 -9.36
CA ILE A 20 6.29 5.90 -9.75
C ILE A 20 6.38 6.27 -11.24
N ALA A 21 7.55 6.68 -11.72
CA ALA A 21 7.74 6.98 -13.14
C ALA A 21 7.49 5.75 -14.02
N HIS A 22 7.94 4.57 -13.60
CA HIS A 22 7.67 3.31 -14.28
C HIS A 22 6.17 2.98 -14.29
N ALA A 23 5.48 3.06 -13.15
CA ALA A 23 4.04 2.83 -13.06
C ALA A 23 3.23 3.81 -13.93
N THR A 24 3.62 5.08 -13.98
CA THR A 24 2.99 6.08 -14.85
C THR A 24 3.05 5.65 -16.32
N SER A 25 4.22 5.20 -16.78
CA SER A 25 4.41 4.82 -18.18
C SER A 25 3.80 3.47 -18.55
N THR A 26 3.85 2.47 -17.65
CA THR A 26 3.49 1.08 -17.97
C THR A 26 2.10 0.69 -17.49
N LEU A 27 1.68 1.16 -16.31
CA LEU A 27 0.39 0.81 -15.71
C LEU A 27 -0.70 1.86 -15.98
N ALA A 28 -0.39 3.14 -15.86
CA ALA A 28 -1.37 4.20 -16.08
C ALA A 28 -1.51 4.54 -17.57
N GLY A 29 -0.41 4.69 -18.31
CA GLY A 29 -0.44 5.15 -19.69
C GLY A 29 -1.04 6.56 -19.77
N ASP A 30 -2.17 6.72 -20.48
CA ASP A 30 -2.89 8.00 -20.60
C ASP A 30 -3.81 8.30 -19.38
N ALA A 31 -4.05 7.31 -18.49
CA ALA A 31 -4.84 7.49 -17.29
C ALA A 31 -4.03 8.24 -16.20
N ARG A 32 -4.74 8.85 -15.26
CA ARG A 32 -4.11 9.42 -14.06
C ARG A 32 -3.58 8.33 -13.14
N LEU A 33 -2.56 8.65 -12.36
CA LEU A 33 -1.98 7.75 -11.36
C LEU A 33 -2.37 8.19 -9.94
N MET A 34 -3.01 7.30 -9.19
CA MET A 34 -3.24 7.43 -7.76
C MET A 34 -2.36 6.45 -6.99
N VAL A 35 -1.59 6.95 -6.03
CA VAL A 35 -0.72 6.11 -5.20
C VAL A 35 -1.37 5.86 -3.85
N ALA A 36 -1.47 4.60 -3.45
CA ALA A 36 -1.97 4.20 -2.14
C ALA A 36 -0.87 4.33 -1.09
N VAL A 37 -1.15 5.14 -0.05
CA VAL A 37 -0.23 5.40 1.08
C VAL A 37 -0.83 4.97 2.41
N LYS A 38 -1.77 4.00 2.38
CA LYS A 38 -2.38 3.41 3.59
C LYS A 38 -1.34 2.73 4.47
N SER A 39 -1.66 2.51 5.76
CA SER A 39 -0.82 1.78 6.72
C SER A 39 0.60 2.34 6.79
N ASP A 40 0.72 3.66 7.01
CA ASP A 40 2.00 4.37 6.99
C ASP A 40 2.80 4.13 5.70
N ALA A 41 2.10 4.22 4.55
CA ALA A 41 2.66 3.89 3.24
C ALA A 41 3.26 2.46 3.20
N TYR A 42 2.48 1.47 3.63
CA TYR A 42 2.94 0.07 3.78
C TYR A 42 4.22 -0.04 4.63
N GLY A 43 4.29 0.72 5.72
CA GLY A 43 5.44 0.72 6.60
C GLY A 43 6.65 1.53 6.13
N HIS A 44 6.52 2.33 5.08
CA HIS A 44 7.64 3.08 4.49
C HIS A 44 7.71 4.54 4.93
N GLY A 45 6.77 5.01 5.78
CA GLY A 45 6.68 6.40 6.23
C GLY A 45 5.82 7.27 5.31
N GLU A 46 4.55 7.48 5.69
CA GLU A 46 3.51 8.10 4.85
C GLU A 46 3.89 9.49 4.32
N LYS A 47 4.58 10.29 5.13
CA LYS A 47 4.96 11.67 4.76
C LYS A 47 5.97 11.71 3.62
N GLU A 48 7.12 11.07 3.82
CA GLU A 48 8.23 11.05 2.85
C GLU A 48 7.82 10.41 1.54
N ILE A 49 7.03 9.34 1.63
CA ILE A 49 6.47 8.63 0.46
C ILE A 49 5.47 9.52 -0.28
N ALA A 50 4.50 10.15 0.40
CA ALA A 50 3.52 11.00 -0.23
C ALA A 50 4.15 12.19 -0.98
N GLU A 51 5.07 12.90 -0.32
CA GLU A 51 5.84 13.99 -0.94
C GLU A 51 6.64 13.51 -2.15
N THR A 52 7.22 12.29 -2.08
CA THR A 52 8.01 11.74 -3.17
C THR A 52 7.13 11.28 -4.32
N ALA A 53 5.99 10.62 -4.04
CA ALA A 53 5.02 10.21 -5.06
C ALA A 53 4.58 11.40 -5.93
N LEU A 54 4.16 12.50 -5.29
CA LEU A 54 3.69 13.69 -6.00
C LEU A 54 4.80 14.38 -6.80
N ARG A 55 6.02 14.46 -6.24
CA ARG A 55 7.17 14.98 -7.00
C ARG A 55 7.57 14.12 -8.18
N ALA A 56 7.35 12.81 -8.08
CA ALA A 56 7.65 11.85 -9.15
C ALA A 56 6.57 11.74 -10.23
N GLY A 57 5.45 12.48 -10.08
CA GLY A 57 4.42 12.59 -11.10
C GLY A 57 3.11 11.85 -10.79
N ALA A 58 2.90 11.36 -9.56
CA ALA A 58 1.58 10.89 -9.17
C ALA A 58 0.57 12.05 -9.14
N ASP A 59 -0.63 11.84 -9.68
CA ASP A 59 -1.69 12.85 -9.73
C ASP A 59 -2.45 12.98 -8.40
N SER A 60 -2.46 11.92 -7.60
CA SER A 60 -3.29 11.81 -6.41
C SER A 60 -2.81 10.73 -5.46
N LEU A 61 -3.31 10.78 -4.22
CA LEU A 61 -3.00 9.81 -3.18
C LEU A 61 -4.27 9.20 -2.62
N ALA A 62 -4.20 7.92 -2.25
CA ALA A 62 -5.26 7.24 -1.54
C ALA A 62 -4.81 6.86 -0.13
N VAL A 63 -5.60 7.27 0.84
CA VAL A 63 -5.43 6.98 2.26
C VAL A 63 -6.49 6.02 2.75
N LEU A 64 -6.27 5.42 3.92
CA LEU A 64 -7.24 4.48 4.47
C LEU A 64 -8.51 5.20 4.94
N ASP A 65 -8.34 6.25 5.74
CA ASP A 65 -9.38 6.94 6.50
C ASP A 65 -9.21 8.47 6.44
N ILE A 66 -10.20 9.19 7.01
CA ILE A 66 -10.25 10.65 7.01
C ILE A 66 -9.07 11.26 7.79
N ASP A 67 -8.73 10.67 8.94
CA ASP A 67 -7.68 11.20 9.81
C ASP A 67 -6.31 11.10 9.13
N SER A 68 -6.02 10.00 8.44
CA SER A 68 -4.82 9.84 7.62
C SER A 68 -4.78 10.91 6.51
N GLY A 69 -5.90 11.16 5.84
CA GLY A 69 -5.99 12.22 4.85
C GLY A 69 -5.73 13.62 5.42
N ALA A 70 -6.30 13.91 6.59
CA ALA A 70 -6.10 15.18 7.29
C ALA A 70 -4.64 15.38 7.72
N ARG A 71 -4.00 14.33 8.25
CA ARG A 71 -2.56 14.38 8.60
C ARG A 71 -1.67 14.60 7.37
N LEU A 72 -2.03 14.00 6.24
CA LEU A 72 -1.24 14.08 5.02
C LEU A 72 -1.47 15.38 4.22
N ARG A 73 -2.59 16.07 4.42
CA ARG A 73 -2.92 17.29 3.66
C ARG A 73 -1.80 18.34 3.61
N PRO A 74 -1.08 18.66 4.71
CA PRO A 74 0.04 19.62 4.67
C PRO A 74 1.18 19.20 3.75
N HIS A 75 1.31 17.90 3.43
CA HIS A 75 2.36 17.31 2.61
C HIS A 75 1.90 17.01 1.17
N ALA A 76 0.59 17.11 0.91
CA ALA A 76 -0.02 16.78 -0.37
C ALA A 76 -0.38 18.03 -1.20
N GLY A 77 -0.25 19.25 -0.66
CA GLY A 77 -0.63 20.48 -1.35
C GLY A 77 -2.09 20.43 -1.82
N ASP A 78 -2.34 20.71 -3.11
CA ASP A 78 -3.68 20.66 -3.71
C ASP A 78 -4.00 19.32 -4.40
N ALA A 79 -3.12 18.31 -4.29
CA ALA A 79 -3.38 17.00 -4.86
C ALA A 79 -4.64 16.36 -4.24
N MET A 80 -5.37 15.60 -5.06
CA MET A 80 -6.54 14.86 -4.61
C MET A 80 -6.10 13.79 -3.58
N LEU A 81 -6.77 13.78 -2.41
CA LEU A 81 -6.66 12.74 -1.40
C LEU A 81 -7.98 12.00 -1.32
N LEU A 82 -7.97 10.67 -1.46
CA LEU A 82 -9.15 9.82 -1.35
C LEU A 82 -9.06 8.94 -0.12
N ALA A 83 -9.97 9.13 0.86
CA ALA A 83 -10.20 8.20 1.97
C ALA A 83 -11.29 7.20 1.56
N TRP A 84 -10.99 5.91 1.59
CA TRP A 84 -11.90 4.90 1.05
C TRP A 84 -12.51 3.94 2.07
N LEU A 85 -12.09 3.97 3.31
CA LEU A 85 -12.68 3.19 4.39
C LEU A 85 -13.24 4.13 5.45
N LEU A 86 -14.57 4.22 5.49
CA LEU A 86 -15.28 5.12 6.38
C LEU A 86 -16.00 4.35 7.48
N SER A 87 -15.90 4.84 8.68
CA SER A 87 -16.54 4.31 9.89
C SER A 87 -17.70 5.21 10.35
N PRO A 88 -18.72 4.66 11.01
CA PRO A 88 -19.73 5.48 11.70
C PRO A 88 -19.14 6.43 12.77
N ALA A 89 -17.96 6.12 13.30
CA ALA A 89 -17.26 6.93 14.30
C ALA A 89 -16.49 8.12 13.72
N ASP A 90 -16.20 8.12 12.38
CA ASP A 90 -15.42 9.19 11.75
C ASP A 90 -16.19 10.52 11.79
N ASP A 91 -15.49 11.64 11.93
CA ASP A 91 -16.05 12.99 11.78
C ASP A 91 -15.87 13.46 10.32
N PHE A 92 -16.98 13.47 9.56
CA PHE A 92 -16.94 13.86 8.14
C PHE A 92 -16.67 15.35 7.94
N SER A 93 -16.84 16.20 8.96
CA SER A 93 -16.46 17.61 8.87
C SER A 93 -14.96 17.80 8.70
N VAL A 94 -14.14 16.88 9.22
CA VAL A 94 -12.69 16.88 9.04
C VAL A 94 -12.33 16.68 7.56
N ALA A 95 -13.06 15.83 6.83
CA ALA A 95 -12.85 15.63 5.40
C ALA A 95 -13.08 16.93 4.60
N ALA A 96 -14.14 17.68 4.94
CA ALA A 96 -14.42 18.97 4.32
C ALA A 96 -13.29 19.99 4.57
N LEU A 97 -12.84 20.10 5.82
CA LEU A 97 -11.79 21.02 6.23
C LEU A 97 -10.44 20.68 5.59
N ALA A 98 -10.12 19.39 5.55
CA ALA A 98 -8.85 18.89 4.98
C ALA A 98 -8.91 18.66 3.46
N LYS A 99 -10.05 18.92 2.80
CA LYS A 99 -10.27 18.66 1.37
C LYS A 99 -9.89 17.21 1.00
N VAL A 100 -10.44 16.26 1.76
CA VAL A 100 -10.29 14.81 1.52
C VAL A 100 -11.56 14.33 0.82
N ASP A 101 -11.41 13.72 -0.34
CA ASP A 101 -12.50 13.07 -1.07
C ASP A 101 -12.90 11.77 -0.34
N LEU A 102 -14.19 11.42 -0.35
CA LEU A 102 -14.69 10.25 0.38
C LEU A 102 -15.16 9.13 -0.54
N GLY A 103 -14.73 7.91 -0.27
CA GLY A 103 -15.22 6.70 -0.92
C GLY A 103 -16.53 6.24 -0.29
N ILE A 104 -17.65 6.50 -0.94
CA ILE A 104 -19.01 6.21 -0.45
C ILE A 104 -19.44 4.82 -0.95
N SER A 105 -19.84 3.97 -0.02
CA SER A 105 -20.23 2.57 -0.27
C SER A 105 -21.67 2.24 0.14
N GLY A 106 -22.39 3.19 0.73
CA GLY A 106 -23.75 2.97 1.19
C GLY A 106 -24.48 4.24 1.64
N LEU A 107 -25.79 4.16 1.73
CA LEU A 107 -26.67 5.29 2.04
C LEU A 107 -26.37 5.98 3.37
N TRP A 108 -26.05 5.21 4.41
CA TRP A 108 -25.74 5.75 5.73
C TRP A 108 -24.59 6.78 5.72
N GLN A 109 -23.64 6.61 4.78
CA GLN A 109 -22.51 7.54 4.61
C GLN A 109 -22.98 8.86 3.99
N LEU A 110 -23.88 8.81 3.02
CA LEU A 110 -24.49 10.01 2.43
C LEU A 110 -25.35 10.76 3.46
N GLU A 111 -26.15 10.03 4.25
CA GLU A 111 -26.96 10.60 5.32
C GLU A 111 -26.10 11.28 6.39
N LYS A 112 -25.00 10.62 6.79
CA LYS A 112 -24.04 11.17 7.74
C LYS A 112 -23.36 12.42 7.18
N LEU A 113 -22.91 12.38 5.92
CA LEU A 113 -22.30 13.52 5.25
C LEU A 113 -23.27 14.72 5.19
N ALA A 114 -24.53 14.50 4.80
CA ALA A 114 -25.54 15.55 4.74
C ALA A 114 -25.84 16.18 6.11
N ARG A 115 -25.77 15.40 7.17
CA ARG A 115 -25.97 15.86 8.54
C ARG A 115 -24.80 16.67 9.08
N GLU A 116 -23.56 16.21 8.81
CA GLU A 116 -22.35 16.78 9.41
C GLU A 116 -21.71 17.88 8.56
N VAL A 117 -21.95 17.88 7.25
CA VAL A 117 -21.41 18.87 6.31
C VAL A 117 -22.52 19.48 5.42
N PRO A 118 -23.58 20.03 6.02
CA PRO A 118 -24.71 20.56 5.25
C PRO A 118 -24.35 21.75 4.35
N GLN A 119 -23.26 22.46 4.66
CA GLN A 119 -22.72 23.57 3.87
C GLN A 119 -21.99 23.12 2.59
N GLY A 120 -21.76 21.82 2.41
CA GLY A 120 -21.04 21.26 1.26
C GLY A 120 -19.52 21.37 1.35
N GLY A 121 -18.86 21.11 0.21
CA GLY A 121 -17.41 21.21 0.09
C GLY A 121 -16.67 19.87 0.08
N VAL A 122 -17.39 18.75 0.04
CA VAL A 122 -16.82 17.40 -0.05
C VAL A 122 -17.10 16.78 -1.41
N SER A 123 -16.06 16.28 -2.07
CA SER A 123 -16.21 15.42 -3.24
C SER A 123 -16.30 13.94 -2.81
N VAL A 124 -17.14 13.19 -3.52
CA VAL A 124 -17.35 11.76 -3.23
C VAL A 124 -17.08 10.90 -4.46
N HIS A 125 -16.54 9.70 -4.20
CA HIS A 125 -16.38 8.64 -5.16
C HIS A 125 -17.35 7.51 -4.78
N LEU A 126 -18.42 7.31 -5.58
CA LEU A 126 -19.40 6.26 -5.30
C LEU A 126 -18.84 4.90 -5.68
N LYS A 127 -18.84 3.97 -4.75
CA LYS A 127 -18.30 2.62 -4.92
C LYS A 127 -19.40 1.59 -5.09
N ILE A 128 -19.32 0.84 -6.20
CA ILE A 128 -20.13 -0.37 -6.40
C ILE A 128 -19.30 -1.62 -6.12
N ASP A 129 -19.92 -2.64 -5.52
CA ASP A 129 -19.37 -3.99 -5.45
C ASP A 129 -19.63 -4.73 -6.76
N THR A 130 -18.56 -5.13 -7.43
CA THR A 130 -18.63 -5.85 -8.71
C THR A 130 -18.27 -7.33 -8.59
N GLY A 131 -18.15 -7.84 -7.36
CA GLY A 131 -17.90 -9.26 -7.10
C GLY A 131 -16.79 -9.57 -6.11
N LEU A 132 -16.07 -8.57 -5.61
CA LEU A 132 -15.05 -8.76 -4.56
C LEU A 132 -15.68 -9.03 -3.17
N HIS A 133 -16.89 -8.51 -2.92
CA HIS A 133 -17.65 -8.66 -1.67
C HIS A 133 -16.90 -8.21 -0.40
N ARG A 134 -16.04 -7.20 -0.54
CA ARG A 134 -15.28 -6.61 0.56
C ARG A 134 -15.84 -5.28 1.03
N ASN A 135 -16.23 -4.42 0.08
CA ASN A 135 -16.78 -3.08 0.30
C ASN A 135 -17.33 -2.52 -1.02
N GLY A 136 -18.43 -1.78 -0.95
CA GLY A 136 -19.14 -1.19 -2.08
C GLY A 136 -20.65 -1.37 -1.92
N ALA A 137 -21.46 -0.53 -2.56
CA ALA A 137 -22.89 -0.73 -2.65
C ALA A 137 -23.19 -2.03 -3.40
N LEU A 138 -24.12 -2.82 -2.91
CA LEU A 138 -24.60 -3.99 -3.64
C LEU A 138 -25.35 -3.56 -4.92
N PRO A 139 -25.41 -4.39 -5.96
CA PRO A 139 -26.13 -4.05 -7.20
C PRO A 139 -27.58 -3.63 -6.97
N GLU A 140 -28.28 -4.24 -6.01
CA GLU A 140 -29.64 -3.93 -5.62
C GLU A 140 -29.80 -2.56 -4.93
N ASP A 141 -28.75 -2.07 -4.25
CA ASP A 141 -28.74 -0.79 -3.55
C ASP A 141 -28.20 0.35 -4.42
N TRP A 142 -27.59 0.02 -5.57
CA TRP A 142 -26.84 0.98 -6.40
C TRP A 142 -27.71 2.11 -6.93
N GLU A 143 -28.91 1.79 -7.43
CA GLU A 143 -29.82 2.78 -7.95
C GLU A 143 -30.24 3.80 -6.89
N GLU A 144 -30.56 3.34 -5.69
CA GLU A 144 -30.98 4.20 -4.57
C GLU A 144 -29.82 5.10 -4.12
N LEU A 145 -28.59 4.53 -3.99
CA LEU A 145 -27.37 5.28 -3.67
C LEU A 145 -27.13 6.40 -4.69
N CYS A 146 -27.25 6.11 -5.99
CA CYS A 146 -27.05 7.09 -7.06
C CYS A 146 -28.11 8.20 -7.03
N ARG A 147 -29.38 7.88 -6.78
CA ARG A 147 -30.45 8.86 -6.68
C ARG A 147 -30.26 9.80 -5.49
N GLU A 148 -29.87 9.26 -4.34
CA GLU A 148 -29.62 10.07 -3.16
C GLU A 148 -28.37 10.94 -3.34
N ALA A 149 -27.29 10.41 -3.90
CA ALA A 149 -26.10 11.19 -4.22
C ALA A 149 -26.41 12.36 -5.15
N LEU A 150 -27.20 12.12 -6.23
CA LEU A 150 -27.64 13.18 -7.15
C LEU A 150 -28.51 14.23 -6.45
N ARG A 151 -29.41 13.81 -5.54
CA ARG A 151 -30.25 14.73 -4.76
C ARG A 151 -29.40 15.67 -3.91
N LEU A 152 -28.36 15.11 -3.23
CA LEU A 152 -27.45 15.87 -2.38
C LEU A 152 -26.51 16.76 -3.22
N GLU A 153 -26.07 16.30 -4.38
CA GLU A 153 -25.27 17.10 -5.31
C GLU A 153 -26.06 18.33 -5.81
N ARG A 154 -27.32 18.14 -6.23
CA ARG A 154 -28.21 19.23 -6.63
C ARG A 154 -28.51 20.22 -5.49
N ALA A 155 -28.47 19.75 -4.26
CA ALA A 155 -28.60 20.58 -3.06
C ALA A 155 -27.30 21.30 -2.67
N GLY A 156 -26.18 21.04 -3.37
CA GLY A 156 -24.87 21.64 -3.08
C GLY A 156 -24.15 21.06 -1.86
N VAL A 157 -24.63 19.93 -1.32
CA VAL A 157 -24.04 19.27 -0.13
C VAL A 157 -22.76 18.52 -0.48
N LEU A 158 -22.70 17.92 -1.65
CA LEU A 158 -21.53 17.18 -2.12
C LEU A 158 -21.34 17.35 -3.64
N ARG A 159 -20.22 16.82 -4.16
CA ARG A 159 -19.98 16.65 -5.59
C ARG A 159 -19.67 15.19 -5.87
N VAL A 160 -20.38 14.54 -6.78
CA VAL A 160 -20.06 13.20 -7.25
C VAL A 160 -18.92 13.30 -8.27
N LYS A 161 -17.69 13.11 -7.81
CA LYS A 161 -16.49 13.26 -8.62
C LYS A 161 -16.16 12.02 -9.42
N ALA A 162 -16.39 10.83 -8.83
CA ALA A 162 -16.06 9.58 -9.49
C ALA A 162 -17.05 8.46 -9.19
N LEU A 163 -17.06 7.46 -10.09
CA LEU A 163 -17.58 6.13 -9.82
C LEU A 163 -16.41 5.15 -9.82
N TRP A 164 -16.44 4.18 -8.89
CA TRP A 164 -15.34 3.25 -8.78
C TRP A 164 -15.73 1.87 -8.24
N SER A 165 -14.82 0.92 -8.46
CA SER A 165 -14.86 -0.39 -7.84
C SER A 165 -13.44 -0.91 -7.58
N HIS A 166 -13.31 -2.19 -7.25
CA HIS A 166 -12.05 -2.87 -7.06
C HIS A 166 -12.18 -4.32 -7.49
N LEU A 167 -11.26 -4.77 -8.32
CA LEU A 167 -11.25 -6.13 -8.84
C LEU A 167 -10.77 -7.12 -7.77
N SER A 168 -11.20 -8.37 -7.88
CA SER A 168 -10.80 -9.42 -6.91
C SER A 168 -9.41 -9.98 -7.19
N ASP A 169 -8.93 -9.83 -8.44
CA ASP A 169 -7.66 -10.36 -8.94
C ASP A 169 -7.50 -11.89 -8.75
N THR A 170 -8.64 -12.61 -8.70
CA THR A 170 -8.66 -14.09 -8.55
C THR A 170 -8.45 -14.81 -9.88
N SER A 171 -8.93 -14.26 -10.99
CA SER A 171 -8.69 -14.72 -12.35
C SER A 171 -8.98 -13.62 -13.36
N LEU A 172 -8.39 -13.72 -14.57
CA LEU A 172 -8.67 -12.79 -15.65
C LEU A 172 -10.17 -12.78 -16.00
N GLN A 173 -10.81 -13.94 -16.07
CA GLN A 173 -12.24 -14.07 -16.37
C GLN A 173 -13.12 -13.35 -15.34
N GLU A 174 -12.84 -13.49 -14.04
CA GLU A 174 -13.59 -12.78 -13.00
C GLU A 174 -13.34 -11.26 -13.06
N ASN A 175 -12.14 -10.83 -13.40
CA ASN A 175 -11.83 -9.41 -13.60
C ASN A 175 -12.58 -8.83 -14.79
N GLU A 176 -12.69 -9.55 -15.94
CA GLU A 176 -13.49 -9.17 -17.11
C GLU A 176 -14.98 -9.05 -16.77
N LEU A 177 -15.53 -10.02 -16.02
CA LEU A 177 -16.92 -9.99 -15.56
C LEU A 177 -17.17 -8.81 -14.61
N SER A 178 -16.25 -8.55 -13.69
CA SER A 178 -16.33 -7.40 -12.77
C SER A 178 -16.26 -6.08 -13.51
N LEU A 179 -15.42 -5.96 -14.54
CA LEU A 179 -15.34 -4.78 -15.40
C LEU A 179 -16.65 -4.56 -16.16
N ALA A 180 -17.25 -5.62 -16.71
CA ALA A 180 -18.55 -5.53 -17.39
C ALA A 180 -19.68 -5.10 -16.44
N ARG A 181 -19.69 -5.62 -15.19
CA ARG A 181 -20.64 -5.17 -14.14
C ARG A 181 -20.43 -3.70 -13.80
N PHE A 182 -19.17 -3.26 -13.74
CA PHE A 182 -18.85 -1.85 -13.47
C PHE A 182 -19.37 -0.93 -14.58
N HIS A 183 -19.16 -1.29 -15.84
CA HIS A 183 -19.71 -0.51 -16.98
C HIS A 183 -21.24 -0.42 -16.92
N SER A 184 -21.92 -1.52 -16.63
CA SER A 184 -23.38 -1.51 -16.43
C SER A 184 -23.82 -0.58 -15.32
N ALA A 185 -23.11 -0.55 -14.19
CA ALA A 185 -23.39 0.35 -13.08
C ALA A 185 -23.14 1.83 -13.44
N VAL A 186 -22.10 2.11 -14.23
CA VAL A 186 -21.83 3.46 -14.77
C VAL A 186 -22.97 3.92 -15.66
N ASP A 187 -23.46 3.06 -16.57
CA ASP A 187 -24.58 3.39 -17.45
C ASP A 187 -25.86 3.68 -16.67
N GLN A 188 -26.15 2.89 -15.62
CA GLN A 188 -27.29 3.15 -14.73
C GLN A 188 -27.14 4.50 -14.01
N ALA A 189 -25.96 4.81 -13.46
CA ALA A 189 -25.72 6.08 -12.78
C ALA A 189 -25.89 7.28 -13.73
N ARG A 190 -25.40 7.16 -14.96
CA ARG A 190 -25.59 8.18 -16.01
C ARG A 190 -27.04 8.34 -16.42
N ALA A 191 -27.79 7.25 -16.53
CA ALA A 191 -29.24 7.29 -16.85
C ALA A 191 -30.06 7.98 -15.74
N ILE A 192 -29.60 7.91 -14.48
CA ILE A 192 -30.18 8.66 -13.34
C ILE A 192 -29.86 10.16 -13.44
N GLY A 193 -28.76 10.54 -14.11
CA GLY A 193 -28.34 11.92 -14.34
C GLY A 193 -27.03 12.32 -13.64
N LEU A 194 -26.28 11.37 -13.09
CA LEU A 194 -24.93 11.63 -12.58
C LEU A 194 -23.94 11.82 -13.76
N THR A 195 -23.01 12.76 -13.58
CA THR A 195 -21.98 13.08 -14.59
C THR A 195 -20.59 13.06 -13.94
N PRO A 196 -20.09 11.89 -13.50
CA PRO A 196 -18.80 11.79 -12.83
C PRO A 196 -17.66 12.20 -13.78
N GLU A 197 -16.62 12.84 -13.23
CA GLU A 197 -15.43 13.23 -13.97
C GLU A 197 -14.48 12.06 -14.20
N LEU A 198 -14.47 11.09 -13.27
CA LEU A 198 -13.52 9.99 -13.24
C LEU A 198 -14.24 8.65 -13.07
N LEU A 199 -13.73 7.67 -13.76
CA LEU A 199 -14.05 6.25 -13.57
C LEU A 199 -12.75 5.53 -13.18
N HIS A 200 -12.77 4.71 -12.12
CA HIS A 200 -11.60 3.94 -11.76
C HIS A 200 -11.94 2.58 -11.13
N ILE A 201 -11.29 1.54 -11.61
CA ILE A 201 -11.47 0.18 -11.11
C ILE A 201 -10.14 -0.54 -10.91
N ALA A 202 -9.16 -0.38 -11.80
CA ALA A 202 -7.89 -1.07 -11.76
C ALA A 202 -7.04 -0.70 -10.55
N ALA A 203 -6.44 -1.73 -9.94
CA ALA A 203 -5.25 -1.63 -9.11
C ALA A 203 -4.04 -2.17 -9.88
N SER A 204 -2.88 -2.35 -9.23
CA SER A 204 -1.63 -2.73 -9.90
C SER A 204 -1.76 -4.00 -10.74
N ALA A 205 -2.35 -5.07 -10.20
CA ALA A 205 -2.48 -6.35 -10.91
C ALA A 205 -3.35 -6.21 -12.16
N ALA A 206 -4.57 -5.67 -12.01
CA ALA A 206 -5.46 -5.48 -13.14
C ALA A 206 -4.92 -4.48 -14.17
N ALA A 207 -4.24 -3.42 -13.75
CA ALA A 207 -3.61 -2.48 -14.70
C ALA A 207 -2.52 -3.16 -15.55
N THR A 208 -1.91 -4.25 -15.04
CA THR A 208 -0.95 -5.07 -15.79
C THR A 208 -1.64 -6.02 -16.75
N ASP A 209 -2.57 -6.83 -16.24
CA ASP A 209 -3.12 -7.99 -16.97
C ASP A 209 -4.41 -7.70 -17.73
N LEU A 210 -5.11 -6.59 -17.43
CA LEU A 210 -6.36 -6.15 -18.05
C LEU A 210 -6.31 -4.65 -18.38
N PRO A 211 -5.54 -4.21 -19.40
CA PRO A 211 -5.31 -2.78 -19.70
C PRO A 211 -6.58 -1.96 -19.92
N GLU A 212 -7.66 -2.56 -20.41
CA GLU A 212 -8.96 -1.92 -20.56
C GLU A 212 -9.63 -1.51 -19.25
N SER A 213 -9.16 -2.02 -18.12
CA SER A 213 -9.63 -1.63 -16.77
C SER A 213 -9.03 -0.33 -16.25
N ARG A 214 -8.04 0.25 -16.95
CA ARG A 214 -7.31 1.47 -16.50
C ARG A 214 -8.21 2.68 -16.41
N LEU A 215 -9.13 2.85 -17.38
CA LEU A 215 -10.12 3.92 -17.46
C LEU A 215 -9.48 5.32 -17.30
N ASP A 216 -10.03 6.19 -16.41
CA ASP A 216 -9.52 7.56 -16.21
C ASP A 216 -8.44 7.64 -15.14
N LEU A 217 -8.35 6.62 -14.24
CA LEU A 217 -7.41 6.64 -13.12
C LEU A 217 -7.07 5.23 -12.65
N VAL A 218 -5.77 4.95 -12.57
CA VAL A 218 -5.21 3.70 -12.03
C VAL A 218 -4.72 3.92 -10.59
N ARG A 219 -5.02 2.97 -9.71
CA ARG A 219 -4.55 3.01 -8.32
C ARG A 219 -3.42 2.03 -8.13
N VAL A 220 -2.23 2.53 -7.82
CA VAL A 220 -1.05 1.69 -7.56
C VAL A 220 -0.77 1.66 -6.06
N GLY A 221 -0.69 0.44 -5.52
CA GLY A 221 -0.32 0.17 -4.14
C GLY A 221 1.05 -0.47 -4.07
N ILE A 222 1.09 -1.72 -3.63
CA ILE A 222 2.31 -2.42 -3.24
C ILE A 222 3.37 -2.51 -4.35
N SER A 223 2.99 -2.52 -5.63
CA SER A 223 3.97 -2.51 -6.72
C SER A 223 4.83 -1.24 -6.72
N ALA A 224 4.29 -0.06 -6.34
CA ALA A 224 5.08 1.16 -6.22
C ALA A 224 6.19 1.04 -5.17
N TYR A 225 6.03 0.14 -4.21
CA TYR A 225 7.01 -0.13 -3.14
C TYR A 225 8.00 -1.24 -3.51
N GLY A 226 7.92 -1.74 -4.74
CA GLY A 226 8.81 -2.78 -5.25
C GLY A 226 8.55 -4.15 -4.66
N VAL A 227 7.28 -4.46 -4.39
CA VAL A 227 6.79 -5.77 -3.98
C VAL A 227 5.72 -6.22 -4.97
N SER A 228 5.75 -7.49 -5.36
CA SER A 228 4.82 -8.03 -6.35
C SER A 228 3.41 -8.23 -5.77
N PRO A 229 2.36 -7.86 -6.52
CA PRO A 229 0.99 -8.24 -6.22
C PRO A 229 0.63 -9.65 -6.74
N PHE A 230 1.59 -10.38 -7.33
CA PHE A 230 1.42 -11.70 -7.93
C PHE A 230 2.27 -12.75 -7.22
N ASP A 231 1.82 -13.99 -7.24
CA ASP A 231 2.56 -15.13 -6.70
C ASP A 231 3.52 -15.75 -7.72
N ASP A 232 3.32 -15.51 -9.03
CA ASP A 232 4.02 -16.17 -10.14
C ASP A 232 5.12 -15.31 -10.79
N ARG A 233 5.25 -14.05 -10.41
CA ARG A 233 6.26 -13.13 -10.95
C ARG A 233 6.72 -12.13 -9.87
N SER A 234 8.01 -11.84 -9.82
CA SER A 234 8.57 -10.89 -8.86
C SER A 234 8.33 -9.44 -9.27
N ALA A 235 8.46 -8.50 -8.32
CA ALA A 235 8.44 -7.07 -8.63
C ALA A 235 9.55 -6.68 -9.60
N HIS A 236 10.73 -7.28 -9.48
CA HIS A 236 11.86 -7.08 -10.39
C HIS A 236 11.53 -7.48 -11.84
N ASP A 237 10.84 -8.61 -12.06
CA ASP A 237 10.41 -9.05 -13.40
C ASP A 237 9.44 -8.07 -14.05
N MET A 238 8.70 -7.32 -13.23
CA MET A 238 7.79 -6.28 -13.67
C MET A 238 8.46 -4.90 -13.79
N GLY A 239 9.77 -4.79 -13.54
CA GLY A 239 10.53 -3.54 -13.62
C GLY A 239 10.45 -2.64 -12.39
N PHE A 240 9.97 -3.13 -11.26
CA PHE A 240 9.93 -2.39 -9.99
C PHE A 240 11.12 -2.75 -9.09
N ALA A 241 11.72 -1.74 -8.49
CA ALA A 241 12.81 -1.91 -7.54
C ALA A 241 12.30 -1.93 -6.10
N PRO A 242 12.78 -2.83 -5.22
CA PRO A 242 12.47 -2.78 -3.80
C PRO A 242 12.81 -1.41 -3.19
N VAL A 243 11.87 -0.86 -2.41
CA VAL A 243 12.02 0.45 -1.78
C VAL A 243 12.56 0.31 -0.36
N MET A 244 12.16 -0.75 0.36
CA MET A 244 12.60 -1.03 1.73
C MET A 244 13.67 -2.10 1.76
N SER A 245 14.67 -1.91 2.64
CA SER A 245 15.56 -2.97 3.11
C SER A 245 15.61 -2.97 4.64
N ALA A 246 15.65 -4.17 5.24
CA ALA A 246 15.71 -4.35 6.69
C ALA A 246 17.07 -4.83 7.12
N HIS A 247 17.55 -4.28 8.23
CA HIS A 247 18.92 -4.44 8.70
C HIS A 247 18.96 -4.63 10.20
N ALA A 248 19.96 -5.38 10.68
CA ALA A 248 20.24 -5.51 12.10
C ALA A 248 21.74 -5.64 12.38
N LEU A 249 22.13 -5.43 13.63
CA LEU A 249 23.50 -5.63 14.10
C LEU A 249 23.66 -7.02 14.72
N VAL A 250 24.84 -7.61 14.56
CA VAL A 250 25.27 -8.77 15.34
C VAL A 250 25.47 -8.34 16.78
N THR A 251 24.70 -8.92 17.69
CA THR A 251 24.69 -8.58 19.13
C THR A 251 25.47 -9.56 20.00
N SER A 252 25.75 -10.77 19.48
CA SER A 252 26.69 -11.72 20.09
C SER A 252 27.16 -12.74 19.06
N VAL A 253 28.35 -13.30 19.31
CA VAL A 253 28.95 -14.40 18.53
C VAL A 253 29.30 -15.52 19.51
N ASP A 254 28.96 -16.76 19.19
CA ASP A 254 29.25 -17.98 19.94
C ASP A 254 29.92 -19.00 19.02
N ASP A 255 31.26 -18.97 18.98
CA ASP A 255 32.07 -19.85 18.13
C ASP A 255 31.99 -21.33 18.54
N GLU A 256 31.72 -21.61 19.81
CA GLU A 256 31.58 -23.00 20.26
C GLU A 256 30.30 -23.65 19.72
N ARG A 257 29.22 -22.87 19.62
CA ARG A 257 27.96 -23.32 19.03
C ARG A 257 27.87 -23.07 17.52
N SER A 258 28.82 -22.36 16.94
CA SER A 258 28.78 -21.87 15.59
C SER A 258 27.50 -21.07 15.30
N GLU A 259 27.17 -20.12 16.20
CA GLU A 259 25.96 -19.31 16.14
C GLU A 259 26.27 -17.83 16.42
N ALA A 260 25.46 -16.94 15.85
CA ALA A 260 25.42 -15.55 16.25
C ALA A 260 23.98 -15.09 16.50
N ARG A 261 23.81 -14.05 17.34
CA ARG A 261 22.54 -13.37 17.50
C ARG A 261 22.56 -12.06 16.75
N ILE A 262 21.46 -11.75 16.08
CA ILE A 262 21.22 -10.47 15.43
C ILE A 262 20.06 -9.76 16.14
N GLY A 263 20.21 -8.46 16.39
CA GLY A 263 19.36 -7.67 17.29
C GLY A 263 18.06 -7.21 16.66
N ILE A 264 17.26 -8.16 16.15
CA ILE A 264 15.91 -7.95 15.64
C ILE A 264 15.08 -9.22 15.86
N GLY A 265 13.84 -9.07 16.31
CA GLY A 265 12.92 -10.17 16.55
C GLY A 265 11.47 -9.84 16.20
N TYR A 266 10.54 -10.74 16.60
CA TYR A 266 9.13 -10.51 16.26
C TYR A 266 8.50 -9.34 17.03
N ALA A 267 9.09 -8.89 18.14
CA ALA A 267 8.65 -7.66 18.82
C ALA A 267 8.98 -6.38 18.03
N ASP A 268 9.92 -6.46 17.10
CA ASP A 268 10.29 -5.38 16.19
C ASP A 268 9.49 -5.38 14.88
N GLY A 269 8.53 -6.31 14.72
CA GLY A 269 7.71 -6.46 13.53
C GLY A 269 8.21 -7.53 12.56
N LEU A 270 9.29 -8.24 12.87
CA LEU A 270 9.77 -9.34 12.03
C LEU A 270 8.81 -10.53 12.12
N LEU A 271 8.34 -11.01 10.97
CA LEU A 271 7.42 -12.13 10.94
C LEU A 271 8.13 -13.43 11.38
N PRO A 272 7.51 -14.25 12.26
CA PRO A 272 8.07 -15.52 12.67
C PRO A 272 8.25 -16.48 11.50
N LEU A 273 9.31 -17.26 11.53
CA LEU A 273 9.61 -18.30 10.55
C LEU A 273 9.68 -19.67 11.24
N PRO A 274 9.40 -20.78 10.53
CA PRO A 274 9.75 -22.09 11.00
C PRO A 274 11.27 -22.18 11.26
N ALA A 275 11.67 -22.97 12.25
CA ALA A 275 13.09 -23.18 12.53
C ALA A 275 13.87 -23.67 11.29
N ASP A 276 15.11 -23.23 11.16
CA ASP A 276 15.99 -23.55 10.03
C ASP A 276 15.40 -23.18 8.66
N THR A 277 14.60 -22.12 8.61
CA THR A 277 14.00 -21.60 7.38
C THR A 277 14.56 -20.21 7.10
N GLY A 278 14.97 -20.00 5.83
CA GLY A 278 15.47 -18.71 5.39
C GLY A 278 16.93 -18.43 5.77
N TRP A 279 17.38 -17.26 5.43
CA TRP A 279 18.75 -16.80 5.64
C TRP A 279 18.82 -15.26 5.64
N VAL A 280 19.90 -14.73 6.15
CA VAL A 280 20.24 -13.30 6.08
C VAL A 280 21.60 -13.11 5.41
N LEU A 281 21.89 -11.92 4.92
CA LEU A 281 23.16 -11.60 4.25
C LEU A 281 24.08 -10.83 5.19
N HIS A 282 25.30 -11.35 5.39
CA HIS A 282 26.43 -10.65 5.98
C HIS A 282 27.49 -10.45 4.90
N ASP A 283 27.73 -9.21 4.50
CA ASP A 283 28.55 -8.86 3.31
C ASP A 283 28.12 -9.62 2.05
N THR A 284 28.81 -10.68 1.69
CA THR A 284 28.50 -11.57 0.57
C THR A 284 28.16 -13.00 1.01
N GLN A 285 28.14 -13.24 2.34
CA GLN A 285 27.94 -14.57 2.91
C GLN A 285 26.50 -14.72 3.44
N ARG A 286 25.84 -15.79 3.01
CA ARG A 286 24.52 -16.18 3.55
C ARG A 286 24.73 -16.85 4.92
N LEU A 287 23.97 -16.38 5.90
CA LEU A 287 23.88 -16.96 7.23
C LEU A 287 22.48 -17.54 7.40
N GLU A 288 22.37 -18.85 7.62
CA GLU A 288 21.09 -19.54 7.78
C GLU A 288 20.40 -19.12 9.10
N LEU A 289 19.10 -18.80 9.02
CA LEU A 289 18.30 -18.52 10.19
C LEU A 289 17.96 -19.82 10.92
N ARG A 290 18.30 -19.89 12.21
CA ARG A 290 17.97 -21.00 13.11
C ARG A 290 16.63 -20.77 13.80
N SER A 291 16.42 -19.54 14.29
CA SER A 291 15.16 -19.15 14.94
C SER A 291 14.95 -17.64 14.90
N VAL A 292 13.67 -17.23 15.01
CA VAL A 292 13.22 -15.85 15.23
C VAL A 292 12.60 -15.79 16.63
N GLU A 293 13.25 -15.06 17.53
CA GLU A 293 12.82 -14.89 18.92
C GLU A 293 12.15 -13.51 19.12
N ALA A 294 11.84 -13.15 20.36
CA ALA A 294 11.14 -11.90 20.64
C ALA A 294 11.95 -10.66 20.24
N ASP A 295 13.23 -10.60 20.63
CA ASP A 295 14.10 -9.44 20.52
C ASP A 295 15.38 -9.71 19.71
N HIS A 296 15.55 -10.92 19.18
CA HIS A 296 16.70 -11.30 18.37
C HIS A 296 16.38 -12.48 17.45
N CYS A 297 17.20 -12.68 16.43
CA CYS A 297 17.25 -13.93 15.68
C CYS A 297 18.57 -14.65 15.96
N VAL A 298 18.57 -15.97 15.82
CA VAL A 298 19.77 -16.81 15.86
C VAL A 298 20.10 -17.21 14.43
N VAL A 299 21.37 -17.03 14.04
CA VAL A 299 21.90 -17.45 12.73
C VAL A 299 23.02 -18.45 12.91
N GLY A 300 23.12 -19.41 11.99
CA GLY A 300 24.21 -20.37 11.94
C GLY A 300 25.46 -19.74 11.31
N LEU A 301 26.62 -20.01 11.90
CA LEU A 301 27.90 -19.54 11.42
C LEU A 301 28.65 -20.67 10.69
N PRO A 302 29.01 -20.50 9.41
CA PRO A 302 29.89 -21.46 8.73
C PRO A 302 31.31 -21.43 9.33
N SER A 303 32.05 -22.51 9.23
CA SER A 303 33.36 -22.66 9.85
C SER A 303 34.42 -21.62 9.43
N ASN A 304 34.20 -20.94 8.33
CA ASN A 304 35.09 -19.89 7.80
C ASN A 304 34.45 -18.50 7.85
N HIS A 305 33.52 -18.27 8.80
CA HIS A 305 32.88 -16.96 8.91
C HIS A 305 33.86 -15.87 9.36
N ALA A 306 33.53 -14.64 8.97
CA ALA A 306 34.24 -13.45 9.44
C ALA A 306 33.34 -12.56 10.32
N VAL A 307 32.18 -13.09 10.78
CA VAL A 307 31.19 -12.38 11.55
C VAL A 307 31.73 -11.99 12.92
N THR A 308 31.58 -10.71 13.28
CA THR A 308 32.01 -10.15 14.56
C THR A 308 30.91 -9.33 15.22
N LEU A 309 31.04 -9.08 16.52
CA LEU A 309 30.13 -8.24 17.29
C LEU A 309 30.05 -6.84 16.68
N GLY A 310 28.83 -6.37 16.40
CA GLY A 310 28.56 -5.05 15.82
C GLY A 310 28.54 -5.05 14.29
N ASP A 311 28.81 -6.17 13.65
CA ASP A 311 28.67 -6.28 12.21
C ASP A 311 27.20 -6.10 11.78
N HIS A 312 27.04 -5.69 10.55
CA HIS A 312 25.76 -5.39 9.93
C HIS A 312 25.28 -6.57 9.09
N VAL A 313 24.03 -6.96 9.25
CA VAL A 313 23.38 -7.97 8.41
C VAL A 313 22.14 -7.37 7.73
N THR A 314 21.86 -7.84 6.51
CA THR A 314 20.65 -7.49 5.77
C THR A 314 19.69 -8.67 5.81
N LEU A 315 18.47 -8.43 6.32
CA LEU A 315 17.41 -9.43 6.41
C LEU A 315 16.72 -9.60 5.06
N TRP A 316 16.33 -8.48 4.44
CA TRP A 316 15.86 -8.42 3.05
C TRP A 316 16.18 -7.06 2.44
N GLY A 317 16.18 -6.99 1.11
CA GLY A 317 16.47 -5.75 0.41
C GLY A 317 16.49 -5.93 -1.10
N GLN A 318 17.51 -5.36 -1.74
CA GLN A 318 17.72 -5.46 -3.18
C GLN A 318 18.27 -6.85 -3.54
N PRO A 319 17.56 -7.70 -4.30
CA PRO A 319 18.02 -9.05 -4.67
C PRO A 319 19.37 -9.04 -5.39
N ASP A 320 19.66 -8.01 -6.17
CA ASP A 320 20.94 -7.86 -6.91
C ASP A 320 22.17 -7.77 -5.99
N THR A 321 21.99 -7.43 -4.71
CA THR A 321 23.05 -7.46 -3.70
C THR A 321 23.30 -8.87 -3.15
N GLY A 322 22.45 -9.83 -3.51
CA GLY A 322 22.45 -11.18 -2.96
C GLY A 322 21.68 -11.35 -1.67
N SER A 323 20.95 -10.32 -1.19
CA SER A 323 20.04 -10.42 -0.05
C SER A 323 18.71 -11.10 -0.42
N PRO A 324 17.96 -11.66 0.54
CA PRO A 324 16.58 -12.07 0.29
C PRO A 324 15.73 -10.87 -0.11
N SER A 325 14.64 -11.12 -0.80
CA SER A 325 13.58 -10.15 -1.03
C SER A 325 12.52 -10.19 0.08
N ALA A 326 11.61 -9.22 0.10
CA ALA A 326 10.42 -9.27 0.95
C ALA A 326 9.48 -10.43 0.55
N GLU A 327 9.45 -10.78 -0.74
CA GLU A 327 8.70 -11.94 -1.25
C GLU A 327 9.29 -13.27 -0.78
N ASP A 328 10.63 -13.38 -0.66
CA ASP A 328 11.27 -14.57 -0.06
C ASP A 328 10.80 -14.74 1.39
N TRP A 329 10.83 -13.66 2.20
CA TRP A 329 10.33 -13.67 3.57
C TRP A 329 8.84 -14.04 3.64
N ALA A 330 8.03 -13.49 2.75
CA ALA A 330 6.61 -13.83 2.65
C ALA A 330 6.40 -15.32 2.38
N SER A 331 7.14 -15.88 1.43
CA SER A 331 7.12 -17.31 1.12
C SER A 331 7.52 -18.17 2.32
N TRP A 332 8.57 -17.79 3.05
CA TRP A 332 9.04 -18.52 4.23
C TRP A 332 8.07 -18.45 5.41
N SER A 333 7.38 -17.32 5.59
CA SER A 333 6.41 -17.11 6.67
C SER A 333 4.98 -17.50 6.30
N GLY A 334 4.73 -17.91 5.04
CA GLY A 334 3.41 -18.34 4.58
C GLY A 334 2.40 -17.20 4.45
N THR A 335 2.87 -16.02 4.03
CA THR A 335 2.06 -14.81 3.87
C THR A 335 2.38 -14.10 2.55
N ILE A 336 2.04 -12.81 2.44
CA ILE A 336 2.28 -11.95 1.28
C ILE A 336 3.30 -10.83 1.60
N GLY A 337 4.00 -10.33 0.58
CA GLY A 337 5.02 -9.29 0.75
C GLY A 337 4.50 -8.00 1.38
N ASP A 338 3.21 -7.65 1.16
CA ASP A 338 2.55 -6.51 1.82
C ASP A 338 2.64 -6.59 3.34
N GLU A 339 2.41 -7.78 3.91
CA GLU A 339 2.46 -7.99 5.36
C GLU A 339 3.88 -7.87 5.87
N VAL A 340 4.87 -8.43 5.16
CA VAL A 340 6.29 -8.36 5.56
C VAL A 340 6.75 -6.92 5.74
N VAL A 341 6.53 -6.07 4.73
CA VAL A 341 6.98 -4.67 4.79
C VAL A 341 6.13 -3.82 5.74
N SER A 342 4.81 -4.06 5.79
CA SER A 342 3.91 -3.28 6.64
C SER A 342 4.09 -3.58 8.14
N ALA A 343 4.52 -4.78 8.51
CA ALA A 343 4.77 -5.16 9.89
C ALA A 343 5.88 -4.32 10.54
N MET A 344 6.80 -3.75 9.74
CA MET A 344 7.92 -2.92 10.21
C MET A 344 7.53 -1.46 10.54
N ALA A 345 6.27 -1.07 10.32
CA ALA A 345 5.84 0.34 10.34
C ALA A 345 6.06 1.10 11.67
N HIS A 346 5.93 0.45 12.81
CA HIS A 346 5.75 1.16 14.08
C HIS A 346 6.80 0.90 15.16
N SER A 347 7.68 -0.06 14.96
CA SER A 347 8.59 -0.55 16.01
C SER A 347 10.07 -0.33 15.71
N ILE A 348 10.41 0.16 14.52
CA ILE A 348 11.78 0.20 14.04
C ILE A 348 12.17 1.60 13.52
N GLU A 349 13.46 1.95 13.62
CA GLU A 349 13.98 3.21 13.07
C GLU A 349 13.91 3.21 11.54
N HIS A 350 13.37 4.28 10.95
CA HIS A 350 13.37 4.49 9.51
C HIS A 350 14.51 5.41 9.09
N ARG A 351 15.34 4.97 8.15
CA ARG A 351 16.46 5.72 7.56
C ARG A 351 16.17 5.99 6.10
N PHE A 352 15.85 7.25 5.77
CA PHE A 352 15.51 7.63 4.41
C PHE A 352 16.76 7.91 3.57
N ILE A 353 16.95 7.14 2.48
CA ILE A 353 17.97 7.38 1.47
C ILE A 353 17.39 8.39 0.47
N ARG A 354 18.07 9.52 0.27
CA ARG A 354 17.59 10.66 -0.55
C ARG A 354 18.40 10.90 -1.84
N GLN A 355 19.49 10.15 -2.04
CA GLN A 355 20.40 10.28 -3.20
C GLN A 355 20.80 8.90 -3.71
#